data_f8fcbb7ba8b9e23968dbf16b95612a4a
#
_entry.id   f8fcbb7ba8b9e23968dbf16b95612a4a
#
_cell.length_a   1.000
_cell.length_b   1.000
_cell.length_c   1.000
_cell.angle_alpha   90.00
_cell.angle_beta   90.00
_cell.angle_gamma   90.00
#
_symmetry.space_group_name_H-M   'P 1'
#
loop_
_entity.id
_entity.type
_entity.pdbx_description
1 polymer ?
#
loop_
_entity_poly.entity_id
_entity_poly.type
_entity_poly.pdbx_seq_one_letter_code
_entity_poly.pdbx_strand_id
1 'polypeptide(L)'
;MFEVTDDARIVGYRPLLPPAILLEELPLTEHASHTVTRGRRQAEKIIQGEDDRLLVVVGPCSIHDTKAALEYADHLQSVVEGLQNDLLIIMRVYFEKPRTTIGWKGLINDPHLDGSFDINNGLRTARRLLLDLAHRGLPAGTEFLDVITPQFMADLVAWGAIGARTTESQIHREMASGLSMPVGFKNGTDGSVQIAIDAIGAARHPHHFLSVTKQGISAIVSTAGNPNCHVILRGSNSGPNHHAEAVKACAEATSKAGLGTRLLIDCSHGNSRKDHRNQPTVAGEVAAQVAAGDRSICGVMLESHLVEGKQNQSSATPLVYGQSITDACISWTQTVPVLQELAAAVRARRAAG
;
A
#
# COMPACT_ATOMS: atom_id res chain seq x y z
N MET A 1 -0.41 -5.20 -51.78
CA MET A 1 0.03 -4.23 -50.77
C MET A 1 -0.52 -4.75 -49.44
N PHE A 2 0.33 -4.96 -48.43
CA PHE A 2 -0.15 -5.41 -47.11
C PHE A 2 -0.72 -4.20 -46.35
N GLU A 3 -1.85 -4.38 -45.70
CA GLU A 3 -2.38 -3.40 -44.78
C GLU A 3 -1.64 -3.48 -43.43
N VAL A 4 -1.54 -2.34 -42.73
CA VAL A 4 -0.91 -2.28 -41.41
C VAL A 4 -1.87 -2.89 -40.38
N THR A 5 -1.48 -4.02 -39.81
CA THR A 5 -2.29 -4.82 -38.86
C THR A 5 -1.79 -4.74 -37.42
N ASP A 6 -0.60 -4.17 -37.19
CA ASP A 6 0.03 -4.02 -35.88
C ASP A 6 0.56 -2.59 -35.68
N ASP A 7 0.75 -2.17 -34.46
CA ASP A 7 1.22 -0.82 -34.07
C ASP A 7 0.43 0.37 -34.66
N ALA A 8 -0.75 0.13 -35.24
CA ALA A 8 -1.56 1.14 -35.92
C ALA A 8 -1.97 2.35 -35.02
N ARG A 9 -1.86 2.21 -33.71
CA ARG A 9 -2.16 3.25 -32.72
C ARG A 9 -0.99 3.56 -31.80
N ILE A 10 0.18 3.00 -32.03
CA ILE A 10 1.42 3.31 -31.32
C ILE A 10 2.06 4.49 -32.04
N VAL A 11 2.24 5.60 -31.30
CA VAL A 11 2.84 6.82 -31.86
C VAL A 11 4.36 6.91 -31.64
N GLY A 12 4.93 6.01 -30.85
CA GLY A 12 6.37 5.93 -30.63
C GLY A 12 6.76 5.12 -29.40
N TYR A 13 8.04 4.79 -29.32
CA TYR A 13 8.65 4.09 -28.19
C TYR A 13 9.76 4.95 -27.61
N ARG A 14 9.88 4.99 -26.29
CA ARG A 14 11.02 5.57 -25.58
C ARG A 14 11.65 4.48 -24.72
N PRO A 15 13.00 4.37 -24.68
CA PRO A 15 13.66 3.38 -23.85
C PRO A 15 13.33 3.58 -22.37
N LEU A 16 12.92 2.50 -21.71
CA LEU A 16 12.87 2.43 -20.27
C LEU A 16 14.24 1.98 -19.76
N LEU A 17 14.80 2.66 -18.74
CA LEU A 17 16.06 2.22 -18.16
C LEU A 17 15.88 0.80 -17.59
N PRO A 18 16.88 -0.10 -17.76
CA PRO A 18 16.83 -1.40 -17.11
C PRO A 18 16.82 -1.28 -15.57
N PRO A 19 16.04 -2.10 -14.86
CA PRO A 19 16.07 -2.13 -13.40
C PRO A 19 17.48 -2.23 -12.81
N ALA A 20 18.37 -3.04 -13.40
CA ALA A 20 19.76 -3.20 -12.94
C ALA A 20 20.53 -1.88 -12.89
N ILE A 21 20.35 -1.01 -13.88
CA ILE A 21 20.99 0.32 -13.91
C ILE A 21 20.48 1.17 -12.75
N LEU A 22 19.18 1.17 -12.49
CA LEU A 22 18.62 1.92 -11.37
C LEU A 22 19.11 1.38 -10.02
N LEU A 23 19.24 0.07 -9.88
CA LEU A 23 19.77 -0.56 -8.68
C LEU A 23 21.26 -0.24 -8.47
N GLU A 24 22.03 -0.06 -9.54
CA GLU A 24 23.42 0.36 -9.48
C GLU A 24 23.56 1.86 -9.14
N GLU A 25 22.72 2.73 -9.74
CA GLU A 25 22.69 4.17 -9.44
C GLU A 25 22.24 4.43 -7.98
N LEU A 26 21.32 3.63 -7.46
CA LEU A 26 20.70 3.76 -6.15
C LEU A 26 20.71 2.41 -5.41
N PRO A 27 21.89 1.96 -4.96
CA PRO A 27 22.03 0.62 -4.41
C PRO A 27 21.35 0.47 -3.05
N LEU A 28 20.85 -0.75 -2.79
CA LEU A 28 20.40 -1.14 -1.47
C LEU A 28 21.60 -1.18 -0.52
N THR A 29 21.57 -0.38 0.54
CA THR A 29 22.61 -0.40 1.58
C THR A 29 22.28 -1.45 2.66
N GLU A 30 23.27 -1.85 3.44
CA GLU A 30 23.07 -2.78 4.55
C GLU A 30 22.03 -2.26 5.56
N HIS A 31 22.11 -0.98 5.92
CA HIS A 31 21.15 -0.35 6.83
C HIS A 31 19.72 -0.37 6.27
N ALA A 32 19.54 0.01 4.99
CA ALA A 32 18.24 -0.03 4.33
C ALA A 32 17.70 -1.46 4.24
N SER A 33 18.54 -2.43 3.87
CA SER A 33 18.19 -3.85 3.84
C SER A 33 17.69 -4.35 5.19
N HIS A 34 18.38 -3.98 6.27
CA HIS A 34 17.97 -4.33 7.62
C HIS A 34 16.60 -3.74 8.00
N THR A 35 16.35 -2.46 7.69
CA THR A 35 15.05 -1.81 7.94
C THR A 35 13.91 -2.53 7.21
N VAL A 36 14.09 -2.79 5.90
CA VAL A 36 13.07 -3.46 5.08
C VAL A 36 12.81 -4.89 5.57
N THR A 37 13.88 -5.66 5.80
CA THR A 37 13.77 -7.06 6.22
C THR A 37 13.11 -7.18 7.59
N ARG A 38 13.47 -6.30 8.53
CA ARG A 38 12.83 -6.21 9.85
C ARG A 38 11.33 -5.89 9.71
N GLY A 39 10.99 -4.88 8.89
CA GLY A 39 9.59 -4.51 8.65
C GLY A 39 8.78 -5.66 8.06
N ARG A 40 9.32 -6.39 7.07
CA ARG A 40 8.68 -7.59 6.49
C ARG A 40 8.40 -8.66 7.54
N ARG A 41 9.43 -9.08 8.26
CA ARG A 41 9.31 -10.14 9.29
C ARG A 41 8.32 -9.78 10.40
N GLN A 42 8.29 -8.52 10.82
CA GLN A 42 7.33 -8.08 11.83
C GLN A 42 5.90 -8.06 11.28
N ALA A 43 5.69 -7.57 10.05
CA ALA A 43 4.38 -7.61 9.41
C ALA A 43 3.89 -9.06 9.18
N GLU A 44 4.76 -9.97 8.75
CA GLU A 44 4.47 -11.39 8.61
C GLU A 44 3.99 -12.00 9.93
N LYS A 45 4.73 -11.78 11.03
CA LYS A 45 4.35 -12.29 12.36
C LYS A 45 3.01 -11.75 12.83
N ILE A 46 2.71 -10.48 12.59
CA ILE A 46 1.41 -9.89 12.93
C ILE A 46 0.30 -10.55 12.12
N ILE A 47 0.47 -10.74 10.81
CA ILE A 47 -0.50 -11.35 9.92
C ILE A 47 -0.72 -12.83 10.27
N GLN A 48 0.34 -13.54 10.68
CA GLN A 48 0.28 -14.94 11.09
C GLN A 48 -0.23 -15.14 12.52
N GLY A 49 -0.30 -14.07 13.32
CA GLY A 49 -0.78 -14.12 14.70
C GLY A 49 0.27 -14.46 15.75
N GLU A 50 1.54 -14.45 15.36
CA GLU A 50 2.69 -14.67 16.24
C GLU A 50 3.10 -13.40 17.00
N ASP A 51 2.69 -12.23 16.52
CA ASP A 51 2.89 -10.93 17.15
C ASP A 51 1.51 -10.29 17.35
N ASP A 52 1.23 -9.81 18.54
CA ASP A 52 -0.06 -9.27 18.92
C ASP A 52 -0.21 -7.77 18.69
N ARG A 53 0.83 -7.09 18.21
CA ARG A 53 0.74 -5.68 17.80
C ARG A 53 -0.23 -5.49 16.64
N LEU A 54 -0.65 -4.24 16.41
CA LEU A 54 -1.36 -3.87 15.19
C LEU A 54 -0.39 -3.34 14.13
N LEU A 55 -0.57 -3.79 12.89
CA LEU A 55 0.06 -3.21 11.71
C LEU A 55 -0.67 -1.92 11.33
N VAL A 56 0.01 -0.79 11.30
CA VAL A 56 -0.55 0.50 10.89
C VAL A 56 0.15 1.00 9.63
N VAL A 57 -0.56 0.97 8.51
CA VAL A 57 -0.09 1.52 7.23
C VAL A 57 -0.63 2.94 7.11
N VAL A 58 0.20 3.96 7.34
CA VAL A 58 -0.23 5.36 7.46
C VAL A 58 0.65 6.30 6.64
N GLY A 59 0.03 7.22 5.92
CA GLY A 59 0.71 8.22 5.11
C GLY A 59 -0.14 8.77 3.98
N PRO A 60 0.44 9.61 3.10
CA PRO A 60 -0.29 10.27 2.03
C PRO A 60 -1.07 9.31 1.12
N CYS A 61 -2.20 9.76 0.59
CA CYS A 61 -2.97 9.00 -0.41
C CYS A 61 -2.09 8.64 -1.61
N SER A 62 -1.29 9.60 -2.08
CA SER A 62 -0.24 9.41 -3.08
C SER A 62 0.92 10.39 -2.83
N ILE A 63 2.10 10.01 -3.27
CA ILE A 63 3.28 10.86 -3.21
C ILE A 63 3.37 11.66 -4.50
N HIS A 64 3.34 12.99 -4.41
CA HIS A 64 3.62 13.91 -5.51
C HIS A 64 4.79 14.85 -5.18
N ASP A 65 5.06 15.06 -3.91
CA ASP A 65 6.16 15.86 -3.38
C ASP A 65 6.98 15.01 -2.41
N THR A 66 8.20 14.68 -2.79
CA THR A 66 9.10 13.86 -1.98
C THR A 66 9.63 14.60 -0.75
N LYS A 67 9.74 15.94 -0.81
CA LYS A 67 10.15 16.76 0.32
C LYS A 67 9.09 16.74 1.42
N ALA A 68 7.83 16.95 1.06
CA ALA A 68 6.72 16.85 2.01
C ALA A 68 6.56 15.41 2.56
N ALA A 69 6.86 14.39 1.74
CA ALA A 69 6.84 13.00 2.19
C ALA A 69 7.95 12.71 3.23
N LEU A 70 9.14 13.26 3.05
CA LEU A 70 10.23 13.10 4.02
C LEU A 70 9.95 13.85 5.33
N GLU A 71 9.37 15.05 5.26
CA GLU A 71 8.92 15.77 6.47
C GLU A 71 7.84 14.99 7.21
N TYR A 72 6.89 14.39 6.49
CA TYR A 72 5.89 13.50 7.09
C TYR A 72 6.55 12.27 7.76
N ALA A 73 7.59 11.70 7.13
CA ALA A 73 8.35 10.60 7.70
C ALA A 73 9.07 11.00 9.00
N ASP A 74 9.66 12.19 9.06
CA ASP A 74 10.33 12.71 10.26
C ASP A 74 9.29 12.89 11.40
N HIS A 75 8.08 13.36 11.10
CA HIS A 75 6.99 13.39 12.06
C HIS A 75 6.57 11.99 12.54
N LEU A 76 6.40 11.01 11.63
CA LEU A 76 6.10 9.63 12.02
C LEU A 76 7.18 9.06 12.95
N GLN A 77 8.44 9.28 12.62
CA GLN A 77 9.56 8.78 13.40
C GLN A 77 9.55 9.31 14.83
N SER A 78 9.12 10.57 15.04
CA SER A 78 9.04 11.17 16.36
C SER A 78 8.06 10.49 17.33
N VAL A 79 7.09 9.70 16.79
CA VAL A 79 6.10 8.99 17.59
C VAL A 79 6.30 7.45 17.60
N VAL A 80 7.07 6.92 16.65
CA VAL A 80 7.27 5.47 16.52
C VAL A 80 7.85 4.86 17.78
N GLU A 81 8.86 5.46 18.39
CA GLU A 81 9.52 4.93 19.59
C GLU A 81 8.54 4.72 20.75
N GLY A 82 7.62 5.68 20.97
CA GLY A 82 6.60 5.60 22.01
C GLY A 82 5.48 4.58 21.72
N LEU A 83 5.35 4.12 20.48
CA LEU A 83 4.25 3.25 20.03
C LEU A 83 4.70 1.85 19.61
N GLN A 84 6.00 1.61 19.44
CA GLN A 84 6.55 0.38 18.86
C GLN A 84 6.23 -0.92 19.61
N ASN A 85 5.89 -0.82 20.89
CA ASN A 85 5.48 -1.97 21.70
C ASN A 85 4.06 -2.44 21.36
N ASP A 86 3.23 -1.56 20.80
CA ASP A 86 1.82 -1.79 20.53
C ASP A 86 1.49 -1.78 19.04
N LEU A 87 2.25 -1.00 18.26
CA LEU A 87 2.04 -0.82 16.84
C LEU A 87 3.30 -1.12 16.02
N LEU A 88 3.13 -1.75 14.86
CA LEU A 88 4.11 -1.73 13.79
C LEU A 88 3.68 -0.67 12.78
N ILE A 89 4.39 0.45 12.74
CA ILE A 89 4.11 1.54 11.80
C ILE A 89 4.89 1.32 10.51
N ILE A 90 4.18 1.26 9.39
CA ILE A 90 4.72 1.23 8.02
C ILE A 90 4.22 2.49 7.32
N MET A 91 5.14 3.29 6.78
CA MET A 91 4.74 4.49 6.03
C MET A 91 4.10 4.11 4.69
N ARG A 92 2.90 4.61 4.45
CA ARG A 92 2.21 4.49 3.17
C ARG A 92 2.86 5.40 2.14
N VAL A 93 3.41 4.81 1.05
CA VAL A 93 4.17 5.51 0.00
C VAL A 93 3.67 5.04 -1.36
N TYR A 94 2.55 5.59 -1.81
CA TYR A 94 1.92 5.19 -3.06
C TYR A 94 2.36 6.10 -4.19
N PHE A 95 3.03 5.54 -5.18
CA PHE A 95 3.59 6.24 -6.34
C PHE A 95 2.72 6.15 -7.58
N GLU A 96 1.79 5.21 -7.62
CA GLU A 96 0.91 4.94 -8.75
C GLU A 96 -0.55 5.06 -8.30
N LYS A 97 -1.39 5.61 -9.15
CA LYS A 97 -2.82 5.78 -8.85
C LYS A 97 -3.68 5.21 -9.97
N PRO A 98 -4.50 4.18 -9.68
CA PRO A 98 -5.47 3.69 -10.63
C PRO A 98 -6.52 4.78 -10.87
N ARG A 99 -6.71 5.15 -12.14
CA ARG A 99 -7.70 6.17 -12.54
C ARG A 99 -8.88 5.51 -13.24
N THR A 100 -10.09 5.87 -12.83
CA THR A 100 -11.31 5.36 -13.47
C THR A 100 -11.50 5.95 -14.87
N THR A 101 -11.06 7.19 -15.06
CA THR A 101 -11.08 7.89 -16.34
C THR A 101 -9.69 8.47 -16.65
N ILE A 102 -9.57 9.78 -16.80
CA ILE A 102 -8.31 10.48 -17.07
C ILE A 102 -7.83 11.15 -15.78
N GLY A 103 -6.52 11.39 -15.65
CA GLY A 103 -5.92 12.11 -14.54
C GLY A 103 -4.47 11.71 -14.31
N TRP A 104 -3.81 12.41 -13.40
CA TRP A 104 -2.44 12.12 -13.01
C TRP A 104 -2.32 10.67 -12.49
N LYS A 105 -1.43 9.90 -13.11
CA LYS A 105 -1.26 8.46 -12.83
C LYS A 105 -0.30 8.16 -11.68
N GLY A 106 0.33 9.18 -11.12
CA GLY A 106 1.28 9.04 -10.02
C GLY A 106 2.68 9.55 -10.35
N LEU A 107 3.53 9.61 -9.32
CA LEU A 107 4.90 10.15 -9.38
C LEU A 107 5.77 9.42 -10.41
N ILE A 108 5.62 8.10 -10.55
CA ILE A 108 6.42 7.33 -11.51
C ILE A 108 6.08 7.74 -12.94
N ASN A 109 4.81 7.91 -13.25
CA ASN A 109 4.37 8.22 -14.60
C ASN A 109 4.62 9.67 -15.02
N ASP A 110 4.41 10.62 -14.10
CA ASP A 110 4.52 12.05 -14.36
C ASP A 110 5.04 12.79 -13.12
N PRO A 111 6.37 12.71 -12.89
CA PRO A 111 7.00 13.25 -11.67
C PRO A 111 6.96 14.77 -11.58
N HIS A 112 6.86 15.46 -12.73
CA HIS A 112 6.87 16.92 -12.80
C HIS A 112 5.47 17.53 -12.78
N LEU A 113 4.41 16.72 -12.84
CA LEU A 113 3.01 17.18 -12.92
C LEU A 113 2.71 18.05 -14.15
N ASP A 114 3.46 17.89 -15.24
CA ASP A 114 3.42 18.72 -16.45
C ASP A 114 3.01 17.95 -17.72
N GLY A 115 2.73 16.64 -17.57
CA GLY A 115 2.38 15.78 -18.70
C GLY A 115 3.56 15.37 -19.58
N SER A 116 4.80 15.60 -19.14
CA SER A 116 6.01 15.16 -19.85
C SER A 116 6.20 13.64 -19.84
N PHE A 117 5.62 12.95 -18.87
CA PHE A 117 5.74 11.51 -18.67
C PHE A 117 7.20 11.05 -18.64
N ASP A 118 8.03 11.76 -17.85
CA ASP A 118 9.44 11.40 -17.61
C ASP A 118 9.55 10.22 -16.62
N ILE A 119 9.10 9.04 -17.09
CA ILE A 119 8.99 7.83 -16.29
C ILE A 119 10.35 7.39 -15.72
N ASN A 120 11.43 7.54 -16.49
CA ASN A 120 12.76 7.17 -16.01
C ASN A 120 13.18 8.00 -14.78
N ASN A 121 12.88 9.29 -14.76
CA ASN A 121 13.12 10.13 -13.61
C ASN A 121 12.12 9.83 -12.48
N GLY A 122 10.86 9.52 -12.80
CA GLY A 122 9.86 9.09 -11.83
C GLY A 122 10.29 7.85 -11.05
N LEU A 123 10.85 6.84 -11.73
CA LEU A 123 11.39 5.63 -11.09
C LEU A 123 12.59 5.94 -10.18
N ARG A 124 13.51 6.82 -10.63
CA ARG A 124 14.65 7.28 -9.80
C ARG A 124 14.17 8.00 -8.55
N THR A 125 13.20 8.90 -8.70
CA THR A 125 12.63 9.68 -7.60
C THR A 125 11.94 8.79 -6.59
N ALA A 126 11.13 7.82 -7.05
CA ALA A 126 10.45 6.87 -6.19
C ALA A 126 11.43 5.98 -5.41
N ARG A 127 12.44 5.41 -6.10
CA ARG A 127 13.46 4.58 -5.45
C ARG A 127 14.30 5.37 -4.46
N ARG A 128 14.68 6.61 -4.79
CA ARG A 128 15.41 7.51 -3.87
C ARG A 128 14.63 7.73 -2.58
N LEU A 129 13.35 8.07 -2.69
CA LEU A 129 12.49 8.27 -1.51
C LEU A 129 12.43 7.00 -0.63
N LEU A 130 12.27 5.82 -1.23
CA LEU A 130 12.26 4.56 -0.49
C LEU A 130 13.57 4.29 0.25
N LEU A 131 14.72 4.59 -0.38
CA LEU A 131 16.04 4.51 0.28
C LEU A 131 16.14 5.49 1.44
N ASP A 132 15.72 6.74 1.24
CA ASP A 132 15.78 7.78 2.28
C ASP A 132 14.89 7.41 3.49
N LEU A 133 13.74 6.79 3.27
CA LEU A 133 12.87 6.26 4.33
C LEU A 133 13.53 5.08 5.07
N ALA A 134 14.09 4.14 4.30
CA ALA A 134 14.76 2.98 4.89
C ALA A 134 16.00 3.39 5.72
N HIS A 135 16.75 4.40 5.28
CA HIS A 135 17.86 4.99 6.04
C HIS A 135 17.41 5.70 7.33
N ARG A 136 16.17 6.20 7.38
CA ARG A 136 15.54 6.69 8.61
C ARG A 136 15.08 5.56 9.54
N GLY A 137 15.21 4.29 9.16
CA GLY A 137 14.70 3.16 9.91
C GLY A 137 13.18 2.97 9.80
N LEU A 138 12.51 3.69 8.87
CA LEU A 138 11.07 3.65 8.65
C LEU A 138 10.73 2.73 7.47
N PRO A 139 10.08 1.57 7.70
CA PRO A 139 9.66 0.69 6.62
C PRO A 139 8.54 1.33 5.80
N ALA A 140 8.55 1.10 4.48
CA ALA A 140 7.58 1.63 3.54
C ALA A 140 6.64 0.56 3.00
N GLY A 141 5.38 0.94 2.76
CA GLY A 141 4.36 0.14 2.09
C GLY A 141 3.79 0.84 0.86
N THR A 142 3.59 0.11 -0.24
CA THR A 142 3.09 0.67 -1.49
C THR A 142 1.99 -0.18 -2.12
N GLU A 143 1.20 0.41 -3.02
CA GLU A 143 0.32 -0.33 -3.93
C GLU A 143 1.08 -0.61 -5.23
N PHE A 144 1.09 -1.86 -5.67
CA PHE A 144 1.64 -2.23 -6.96
C PHE A 144 0.51 -2.21 -8.01
N LEU A 145 0.61 -1.30 -8.95
CA LEU A 145 -0.34 -1.15 -10.04
C LEU A 145 0.25 -1.63 -11.36
N ASP A 146 1.42 -1.14 -11.77
CA ASP A 146 2.14 -1.63 -12.92
C ASP A 146 2.91 -2.90 -12.57
N VAL A 147 2.84 -3.90 -13.45
CA VAL A 147 3.38 -5.25 -13.16
C VAL A 147 4.90 -5.36 -13.29
N ILE A 148 5.57 -4.37 -13.87
CA ILE A 148 7.04 -4.34 -13.95
C ILE A 148 7.67 -3.39 -12.93
N THR A 149 6.93 -2.47 -12.35
CA THR A 149 7.39 -1.56 -11.29
C THR A 149 8.09 -2.28 -10.12
N PRO A 150 7.65 -3.48 -9.68
CA PRO A 150 8.34 -4.22 -8.63
C PRO A 150 9.82 -4.50 -8.94
N GLN A 151 10.20 -4.66 -10.21
CA GLN A 151 11.59 -4.92 -10.58
C GLN A 151 12.54 -3.77 -10.22
N PHE A 152 12.01 -2.56 -10.11
CA PHE A 152 12.77 -1.34 -9.82
C PHE A 152 12.86 -1.01 -8.32
N MET A 153 11.90 -1.46 -7.50
CA MET A 153 11.80 -0.96 -6.13
C MET A 153 11.33 -1.97 -5.07
N ALA A 154 10.91 -3.18 -5.44
CA ALA A 154 10.35 -4.11 -4.46
C ALA A 154 11.34 -4.52 -3.36
N ASP A 155 12.66 -4.43 -3.61
CA ASP A 155 13.71 -4.67 -2.63
C ASP A 155 13.69 -3.67 -1.46
N LEU A 156 13.04 -2.50 -1.64
CA LEU A 156 12.91 -1.43 -0.64
C LEU A 156 11.51 -1.35 0.00
N VAL A 157 10.60 -2.27 -0.33
CA VAL A 157 9.22 -2.29 0.17
C VAL A 157 9.04 -3.36 1.23
N ALA A 158 8.45 -2.99 2.37
CA ALA A 158 8.21 -3.89 3.50
C ALA A 158 6.80 -4.51 3.49
N TRP A 159 5.83 -3.88 2.86
CA TRP A 159 4.45 -4.34 2.73
C TRP A 159 3.84 -3.85 1.40
N GLY A 160 3.07 -4.68 0.74
CA GLY A 160 2.43 -4.36 -0.52
C GLY A 160 0.91 -4.43 -0.47
N ALA A 161 0.24 -3.69 -1.34
CA ALA A 161 -1.20 -3.79 -1.55
C ALA A 161 -1.54 -4.02 -3.02
N ILE A 162 -2.64 -4.73 -3.27
CA ILE A 162 -3.35 -4.78 -4.55
C ILE A 162 -4.68 -4.06 -4.37
N GLY A 163 -4.94 -3.06 -5.19
CA GLY A 163 -6.10 -2.20 -5.10
C GLY A 163 -7.41 -2.89 -5.50
N ALA A 164 -8.54 -2.33 -5.07
CA ALA A 164 -9.86 -2.90 -5.33
C ALA A 164 -10.21 -3.06 -6.83
N ARG A 165 -9.60 -2.26 -7.71
CA ARG A 165 -9.81 -2.34 -9.17
C ARG A 165 -8.93 -3.41 -9.85
N THR A 166 -7.92 -3.91 -9.16
CA THR A 166 -6.93 -4.85 -9.70
C THR A 166 -6.93 -6.20 -8.99
N THR A 167 -7.68 -6.35 -7.90
CA THR A 167 -7.80 -7.62 -7.15
C THR A 167 -8.36 -8.77 -8.02
N GLU A 168 -9.24 -8.48 -8.98
CA GLU A 168 -9.76 -9.49 -9.93
C GLU A 168 -8.75 -9.85 -11.03
N SER A 169 -7.75 -9.01 -11.28
CA SER A 169 -6.79 -9.18 -12.37
C SER A 169 -5.88 -10.36 -12.11
N GLN A 170 -5.88 -11.34 -13.03
CA GLN A 170 -4.97 -12.50 -12.98
C GLN A 170 -3.51 -12.06 -12.90
N ILE A 171 -3.09 -11.09 -13.71
CA ILE A 171 -1.71 -10.59 -13.77
C ILE A 171 -1.25 -10.05 -12.41
N HIS A 172 -2.13 -9.36 -11.66
CA HIS A 172 -1.80 -8.84 -10.33
C HIS A 172 -1.71 -9.95 -9.28
N ARG A 173 -2.52 -11.01 -9.40
CA ARG A 173 -2.44 -12.20 -8.54
C ARG A 173 -1.14 -12.96 -8.78
N GLU A 174 -0.76 -13.14 -10.03
CA GLU A 174 0.51 -13.75 -10.45
C GLU A 174 1.70 -12.93 -9.97
N MET A 175 1.68 -11.60 -10.17
CA MET A 175 2.70 -10.70 -9.65
C MET A 175 2.85 -10.84 -8.12
N ALA A 176 1.74 -10.81 -7.38
CA ALA A 176 1.74 -10.93 -5.92
C ALA A 176 2.34 -12.24 -5.43
N SER A 177 2.21 -13.34 -6.20
CA SER A 177 2.81 -14.64 -5.88
C SER A 177 4.34 -14.62 -5.83
N GLY A 178 4.96 -13.64 -6.49
CA GLY A 178 6.42 -13.47 -6.56
C GLY A 178 6.97 -12.33 -5.69
N LEU A 179 6.10 -11.54 -5.06
CA LEU A 179 6.54 -10.44 -4.19
C LEU A 179 7.13 -10.98 -2.88
N SER A 180 8.23 -10.37 -2.45
CA SER A 180 9.01 -10.81 -1.28
C SER A 180 8.52 -10.22 0.04
N MET A 181 7.38 -9.57 0.07
CA MET A 181 6.76 -8.97 1.25
C MET A 181 5.32 -9.46 1.41
N PRO A 182 4.71 -9.30 2.59
CA PRO A 182 3.26 -9.49 2.75
C PRO A 182 2.46 -8.60 1.81
N VAL A 183 1.37 -9.14 1.25
CA VAL A 183 0.51 -8.43 0.30
C VAL A 183 -0.94 -8.47 0.75
N GLY A 184 -1.53 -7.27 0.92
CA GLY A 184 -2.95 -7.11 1.21
C GLY A 184 -3.76 -6.95 -0.08
N PHE A 185 -4.81 -7.75 -0.25
CA PHE A 185 -5.78 -7.64 -1.34
C PHE A 185 -7.04 -6.92 -0.86
N LYS A 186 -7.35 -5.78 -1.47
CA LYS A 186 -8.59 -5.05 -1.14
C LYS A 186 -9.80 -5.79 -1.70
N ASN A 187 -10.90 -5.82 -0.95
CA ASN A 187 -12.20 -6.25 -1.48
C ASN A 187 -12.63 -5.37 -2.65
N GLY A 188 -13.50 -5.88 -3.50
CA GLY A 188 -14.02 -5.17 -4.67
C GLY A 188 -14.72 -3.86 -4.34
N THR A 189 -14.83 -2.98 -5.34
CA THR A 189 -15.54 -1.70 -5.18
C THR A 189 -17.04 -1.86 -4.93
N ASP A 190 -17.60 -2.99 -5.34
CA ASP A 190 -18.98 -3.45 -5.06
C ASP A 190 -19.16 -3.97 -3.63
N GLY A 191 -18.06 -4.28 -2.93
CA GLY A 191 -18.04 -4.84 -1.58
C GLY A 191 -17.73 -6.32 -1.52
N SER A 192 -17.58 -7.00 -2.66
CA SER A 192 -17.27 -8.44 -2.69
C SER A 192 -15.94 -8.73 -2.02
N VAL A 193 -15.99 -9.47 -0.90
CA VAL A 193 -14.83 -10.01 -0.20
C VAL A 193 -14.31 -11.28 -0.90
N GLN A 194 -15.21 -12.02 -1.58
CA GLN A 194 -14.86 -13.26 -2.23
C GLN A 194 -13.73 -13.10 -3.26
N ILE A 195 -13.74 -12.00 -4.02
CA ILE A 195 -12.68 -11.75 -5.01
C ILE A 195 -11.29 -11.55 -4.37
N ALA A 196 -11.22 -11.00 -3.15
CA ALA A 196 -9.97 -10.91 -2.40
C ALA A 196 -9.53 -12.29 -1.86
N ILE A 197 -10.47 -13.10 -1.40
CA ILE A 197 -10.23 -14.50 -0.97
C ILE A 197 -9.69 -15.32 -2.14
N ASP A 198 -10.31 -15.24 -3.31
CA ASP A 198 -9.87 -15.94 -4.52
C ASP A 198 -8.47 -15.46 -4.96
N ALA A 199 -8.22 -14.14 -4.86
CA ALA A 199 -6.92 -13.56 -5.19
C ALA A 199 -5.80 -14.08 -4.27
N ILE A 200 -6.06 -14.16 -2.97
CA ILE A 200 -5.13 -14.74 -1.98
C ILE A 200 -4.90 -16.22 -2.28
N GLY A 201 -5.99 -16.95 -2.55
CA GLY A 201 -5.92 -18.36 -2.94
C GLY A 201 -5.01 -18.56 -4.15
N ALA A 202 -5.16 -17.76 -5.19
CA ALA A 202 -4.29 -17.80 -6.37
C ALA A 202 -2.85 -17.42 -6.03
N ALA A 203 -2.62 -16.27 -5.37
CA ALA A 203 -1.27 -15.75 -5.09
C ALA A 203 -0.42 -16.65 -4.17
N ARG A 204 -1.02 -17.56 -3.41
CA ARG A 204 -0.30 -18.54 -2.56
C ARG A 204 0.37 -19.66 -3.35
N HIS A 205 -0.01 -19.86 -4.62
CA HIS A 205 0.52 -20.92 -5.47
C HIS A 205 1.63 -20.41 -6.41
N PRO A 206 2.50 -21.29 -6.90
CA PRO A 206 3.45 -20.98 -7.96
C PRO A 206 2.75 -20.58 -9.25
N HIS A 207 3.32 -19.62 -9.97
CA HIS A 207 2.83 -19.14 -11.26
C HIS A 207 3.96 -19.00 -12.28
N HIS A 208 3.59 -19.00 -13.56
CA HIS A 208 4.48 -18.71 -14.69
C HIS A 208 3.81 -17.66 -15.56
N PHE A 209 4.45 -16.50 -15.73
CA PHE A 209 3.87 -15.37 -16.46
C PHE A 209 4.93 -14.52 -17.16
N LEU A 210 4.46 -13.64 -18.05
CA LEU A 210 5.32 -12.75 -18.82
C LEU A 210 5.69 -11.52 -17.98
N SER A 211 6.97 -11.21 -17.88
CA SER A 211 7.46 -10.01 -17.22
C SER A 211 8.86 -9.65 -17.75
N VAL A 212 9.61 -8.84 -17.00
CA VAL A 212 10.98 -8.44 -17.34
C VAL A 212 11.96 -8.86 -16.25
N THR A 213 13.19 -9.15 -16.65
CA THR A 213 14.31 -9.38 -15.72
C THR A 213 14.85 -8.07 -15.17
N LYS A 214 15.80 -8.13 -14.22
CA LYS A 214 16.55 -6.95 -13.76
C LYS A 214 17.33 -6.25 -14.88
N GLN A 215 17.71 -6.98 -15.93
CA GLN A 215 18.36 -6.42 -17.12
C GLN A 215 17.40 -5.77 -18.10
N GLY A 216 16.09 -5.75 -17.81
CA GLY A 216 15.06 -5.17 -18.69
C GLY A 216 14.70 -6.04 -19.91
N ILE A 217 15.05 -7.30 -19.88
CA ILE A 217 14.77 -8.25 -20.96
C ILE A 217 13.45 -8.97 -20.67
N SER A 218 12.58 -9.07 -21.67
CA SER A 218 11.33 -9.84 -21.56
C SER A 218 11.64 -11.30 -21.19
N ALA A 219 10.92 -11.85 -20.23
CA ALA A 219 11.16 -13.17 -19.70
C ALA A 219 9.87 -13.87 -19.24
N ILE A 220 9.92 -15.19 -19.16
CA ILE A 220 8.97 -15.99 -18.39
C ILE A 220 9.46 -16.01 -16.94
N VAL A 221 8.67 -15.44 -16.04
CA VAL A 221 8.94 -15.44 -14.60
C VAL A 221 8.22 -16.62 -13.97
N SER A 222 8.95 -17.37 -13.14
CA SER A 222 8.39 -18.45 -12.32
C SER A 222 8.48 -18.06 -10.85
N THR A 223 7.36 -18.19 -10.12
CA THR A 223 7.24 -17.81 -8.71
C THR A 223 7.00 -19.03 -7.83
N ALA A 224 7.25 -18.89 -6.53
CA ALA A 224 7.03 -19.95 -5.54
C ALA A 224 5.67 -19.86 -4.83
N GLY A 225 4.93 -18.77 -5.03
CA GLY A 225 3.76 -18.41 -4.25
C GLY A 225 4.12 -17.55 -3.03
N ASN A 226 3.15 -16.72 -2.60
CA ASN A 226 3.29 -15.83 -1.44
C ASN A 226 2.31 -16.24 -0.34
N PRO A 227 2.77 -16.88 0.74
CA PRO A 227 1.91 -17.36 1.82
C PRO A 227 1.40 -16.22 2.73
N ASN A 228 1.99 -15.02 2.66
CA ASN A 228 1.71 -13.89 3.55
C ASN A 228 0.72 -12.89 2.93
N CYS A 229 -0.22 -13.39 2.11
CA CYS A 229 -1.31 -12.59 1.58
C CYS A 229 -2.49 -12.53 2.56
N HIS A 230 -3.19 -11.38 2.63
CA HIS A 230 -4.31 -11.15 3.54
C HIS A 230 -5.35 -10.23 2.92
N VAL A 231 -6.57 -10.21 3.50
CA VAL A 231 -7.66 -9.35 3.05
C VAL A 231 -7.49 -7.93 3.62
N ILE A 232 -7.86 -6.93 2.83
CA ILE A 232 -8.07 -5.55 3.27
C ILE A 232 -9.54 -5.19 3.05
N LEU A 233 -10.27 -4.92 4.13
CA LEU A 233 -11.63 -4.40 4.08
C LEU A 233 -11.58 -2.89 3.87
N ARG A 234 -12.07 -2.41 2.71
CA ARG A 234 -12.04 -1.00 2.32
C ARG A 234 -13.41 -0.35 2.17
N GLY A 235 -14.49 -1.04 2.60
CA GLY A 235 -15.85 -0.66 2.32
C GLY A 235 -16.24 -0.87 0.85
N SER A 236 -17.37 -0.32 0.48
CA SER A 236 -17.93 -0.44 -0.86
C SER A 236 -18.62 0.85 -1.29
N ASN A 237 -19.18 0.87 -2.51
CA ASN A 237 -20.09 1.92 -2.95
C ASN A 237 -21.43 1.89 -2.20
N SER A 238 -21.79 0.73 -1.62
CA SER A 238 -23.02 0.54 -0.84
C SER A 238 -22.87 0.93 0.63
N GLY A 239 -21.62 1.02 1.13
CA GLY A 239 -21.34 1.39 2.52
C GLY A 239 -20.10 0.76 3.13
N PRO A 240 -19.87 1.03 4.42
CA PRO A 240 -18.74 0.52 5.19
C PRO A 240 -18.82 -0.99 5.43
N ASN A 241 -17.64 -1.61 5.67
CA ASN A 241 -17.51 -3.02 6.06
C ASN A 241 -16.47 -3.25 7.18
N HIS A 242 -16.27 -2.24 8.04
CA HIS A 242 -15.35 -2.30 9.20
C HIS A 242 -16.04 -2.69 10.51
N HIS A 243 -17.36 -2.81 10.53
CA HIS A 243 -18.14 -3.20 11.72
C HIS A 243 -17.92 -4.66 12.08
N ALA A 244 -18.14 -5.00 13.36
CA ALA A 244 -17.84 -6.32 13.92
C ALA A 244 -18.47 -7.50 13.15
N GLU A 245 -19.71 -7.35 12.67
CA GLU A 245 -20.39 -8.38 11.88
C GLU A 245 -19.67 -8.63 10.54
N ALA A 246 -19.24 -7.55 9.84
CA ALA A 246 -18.55 -7.68 8.57
C ALA A 246 -17.13 -8.25 8.75
N VAL A 247 -16.43 -7.83 9.79
CA VAL A 247 -15.12 -8.35 10.18
C VAL A 247 -15.22 -9.84 10.48
N LYS A 248 -16.17 -10.25 11.31
CA LYS A 248 -16.42 -11.64 11.65
C LYS A 248 -16.77 -12.48 10.40
N ALA A 249 -17.68 -12.00 9.58
CA ALA A 249 -18.09 -12.69 8.35
C ALA A 249 -16.89 -12.87 7.38
N CYS A 250 -16.02 -11.88 7.26
CA CYS A 250 -14.81 -11.98 6.47
C CYS A 250 -13.83 -13.01 7.04
N ALA A 251 -13.59 -13.00 8.37
CA ALA A 251 -12.72 -13.96 9.04
C ALA A 251 -13.24 -15.41 8.92
N GLU A 252 -14.56 -15.61 9.01
CA GLU A 252 -15.19 -16.91 8.77
C GLU A 252 -15.04 -17.37 7.31
N ALA A 253 -15.22 -16.47 6.34
CA ALA A 253 -15.08 -16.79 4.93
C ALA A 253 -13.63 -17.14 4.56
N THR A 254 -12.64 -16.41 5.09
CA THR A 254 -11.21 -16.73 4.89
C THR A 254 -10.84 -18.05 5.55
N SER A 255 -11.31 -18.32 6.75
CA SER A 255 -11.12 -19.60 7.44
C SER A 255 -11.70 -20.78 6.64
N LYS A 256 -12.92 -20.64 6.12
CA LYS A 256 -13.59 -21.62 5.29
C LYS A 256 -12.83 -21.94 3.98
N ALA A 257 -12.12 -20.94 3.45
CA ALA A 257 -11.25 -21.10 2.30
C ALA A 257 -9.85 -21.68 2.65
N GLY A 258 -9.60 -22.06 3.90
CA GLY A 258 -8.30 -22.56 4.36
C GLY A 258 -7.20 -21.50 4.39
N LEU A 259 -7.59 -20.23 4.52
CA LEU A 259 -6.70 -19.07 4.62
C LEU A 259 -6.58 -18.60 6.08
N GLY A 260 -5.62 -17.71 6.33
CA GLY A 260 -5.53 -17.03 7.62
C GLY A 260 -6.75 -16.13 7.87
N THR A 261 -7.17 -16.04 9.13
CA THR A 261 -8.37 -15.27 9.54
C THR A 261 -8.07 -13.79 9.79
N ARG A 262 -6.81 -13.38 9.71
CA ARG A 262 -6.40 -12.02 10.02
C ARG A 262 -6.55 -11.12 8.82
N LEU A 263 -7.11 -9.94 9.04
CA LEU A 263 -7.43 -8.95 8.02
C LEU A 263 -7.05 -7.54 8.47
N LEU A 264 -6.86 -6.66 7.51
CA LEU A 264 -6.57 -5.25 7.72
C LEU A 264 -7.80 -4.41 7.36
N ILE A 265 -8.06 -3.35 8.13
CA ILE A 265 -9.15 -2.39 7.86
C ILE A 265 -8.57 -1.11 7.25
N ASP A 266 -8.98 -0.79 6.04
CA ASP A 266 -8.72 0.51 5.43
C ASP A 266 -9.76 1.51 5.96
N CYS A 267 -9.35 2.45 6.79
CA CYS A 267 -10.22 3.45 7.43
C CYS A 267 -10.68 4.54 6.47
N SER A 268 -10.09 4.64 5.27
CA SER A 268 -10.50 5.57 4.22
C SER A 268 -11.53 4.96 3.25
N HIS A 269 -11.62 5.47 2.04
CA HIS A 269 -12.43 4.94 0.93
C HIS A 269 -13.92 4.72 1.29
N GLY A 270 -14.44 3.52 1.10
CA GLY A 270 -15.83 3.17 1.38
C GLY A 270 -16.15 3.16 2.88
N ASN A 271 -15.19 2.80 3.72
CA ASN A 271 -15.35 2.79 5.17
C ASN A 271 -15.55 4.19 5.75
N SER A 272 -14.87 5.20 5.21
CA SER A 272 -15.09 6.61 5.57
C SER A 272 -16.20 7.29 4.73
N ARG A 273 -16.90 6.55 3.86
CA ARG A 273 -17.86 7.10 2.88
C ARG A 273 -17.23 8.16 1.97
N LYS A 274 -15.92 8.02 1.68
CA LYS A 274 -15.10 8.97 0.91
C LYS A 274 -14.97 10.38 1.54
N ASP A 275 -15.30 10.53 2.81
CA ASP A 275 -15.02 11.71 3.60
C ASP A 275 -13.86 11.40 4.57
N HIS A 276 -12.70 12.01 4.34
CA HIS A 276 -11.50 11.77 5.14
C HIS A 276 -11.70 12.10 6.63
N ARG A 277 -12.62 13.02 6.97
CA ARG A 277 -12.94 13.41 8.35
C ARG A 277 -13.55 12.26 9.16
N ASN A 278 -14.08 11.25 8.49
CA ASN A 278 -14.63 10.05 9.13
C ASN A 278 -13.55 9.01 9.47
N GLN A 279 -12.31 9.12 8.95
CA GLN A 279 -11.27 8.14 9.23
C GLN A 279 -10.96 7.99 10.73
N PRO A 280 -10.88 9.08 11.56
CA PRO A 280 -10.70 8.92 13.00
C PRO A 280 -11.84 8.15 13.67
N THR A 281 -13.09 8.40 13.27
CA THR A 281 -14.25 7.66 13.81
C THR A 281 -14.16 6.17 13.44
N VAL A 282 -13.86 5.84 12.18
CA VAL A 282 -13.69 4.45 11.75
C VAL A 282 -12.55 3.77 12.51
N ALA A 283 -11.43 4.46 12.69
CA ALA A 283 -10.29 3.94 13.47
C ALA A 283 -10.66 3.72 14.94
N GLY A 284 -11.43 4.61 15.56
CA GLY A 284 -11.95 4.46 16.93
C GLY A 284 -12.90 3.25 17.07
N GLU A 285 -13.80 3.03 16.11
CA GLU A 285 -14.66 1.86 16.09
C GLU A 285 -13.87 0.55 15.94
N VAL A 286 -12.80 0.57 15.14
CA VAL A 286 -11.87 -0.57 15.02
C VAL A 286 -11.07 -0.76 16.32
N ALA A 287 -10.59 0.34 16.93
CA ALA A 287 -9.89 0.29 18.22
C ALA A 287 -10.77 -0.31 19.33
N ALA A 288 -12.06 0.04 19.35
CA ALA A 288 -13.01 -0.55 20.31
C ALA A 288 -13.16 -2.06 20.11
N GLN A 289 -13.24 -2.58 18.89
CA GLN A 289 -13.27 -4.01 18.59
C GLN A 289 -11.99 -4.72 19.07
N VAL A 290 -10.83 -4.12 18.79
CA VAL A 290 -9.54 -4.64 19.26
C VAL A 290 -9.48 -4.67 20.78
N ALA A 291 -9.88 -3.59 21.46
CA ALA A 291 -9.89 -3.51 22.92
C ALA A 291 -10.85 -4.53 23.55
N ALA A 292 -11.95 -4.85 22.86
CA ALA A 292 -12.91 -5.89 23.28
C ALA A 292 -12.40 -7.34 23.05
N GLY A 293 -11.18 -7.51 22.51
CA GLY A 293 -10.54 -8.82 22.37
C GLY A 293 -10.53 -9.39 20.95
N ASP A 294 -10.99 -8.66 19.92
CA ASP A 294 -10.93 -9.15 18.56
C ASP A 294 -9.47 -9.38 18.14
N ARG A 295 -9.17 -10.58 17.66
CA ARG A 295 -7.85 -11.00 17.17
C ARG A 295 -7.81 -11.19 15.65
N SER A 296 -8.94 -11.06 14.96
CA SER A 296 -9.00 -11.14 13.50
C SER A 296 -8.53 -9.85 12.82
N ILE A 297 -8.65 -8.72 13.48
CA ILE A 297 -8.09 -7.46 13.01
C ILE A 297 -6.59 -7.43 13.28
N CYS A 298 -5.77 -7.53 12.23
CA CYS A 298 -4.31 -7.46 12.34
C CYS A 298 -3.75 -6.06 12.13
N GLY A 299 -4.55 -5.13 11.61
CA GLY A 299 -4.07 -3.77 11.38
C GLY A 299 -5.08 -2.84 10.73
N VAL A 300 -4.62 -1.61 10.52
CA VAL A 300 -5.40 -0.54 9.87
C VAL A 300 -4.58 0.18 8.81
N MET A 301 -5.28 0.81 7.85
CA MET A 301 -4.70 1.74 6.90
C MET A 301 -5.35 3.10 7.05
N LEU A 302 -4.54 4.17 7.03
CA LEU A 302 -4.97 5.56 7.16
C LEU A 302 -4.37 6.41 6.03
N GLU A 303 -5.19 7.24 5.40
CA GLU A 303 -4.73 8.28 4.48
C GLU A 303 -4.53 9.59 5.24
N SER A 304 -3.27 9.95 5.46
CA SER A 304 -2.82 11.06 6.29
C SER A 304 -1.70 11.84 5.59
N HIS A 305 -1.71 13.17 5.75
CA HIS A 305 -0.63 14.02 5.23
C HIS A 305 -0.33 15.15 6.23
N LEU A 306 0.61 16.05 5.91
CA LEU A 306 0.94 17.22 6.75
C LEU A 306 -0.28 18.12 6.95
N VAL A 307 -1.01 18.38 5.85
CA VAL A 307 -2.19 19.27 5.80
C VAL A 307 -3.43 18.46 5.44
N GLU A 308 -4.55 18.77 6.12
CA GLU A 308 -5.85 18.14 5.90
C GLU A 308 -6.40 18.41 4.50
N GLY A 309 -7.17 17.46 4.00
CA GLY A 309 -7.98 17.59 2.78
C GLY A 309 -7.25 17.23 1.51
N LYS A 310 -7.70 17.81 0.42
CA LYS A 310 -7.11 17.68 -0.92
C LYS A 310 -7.22 18.97 -1.69
N GLN A 311 -6.40 19.08 -2.73
CA GLN A 311 -6.41 20.17 -3.70
C GLN A 311 -6.44 19.63 -5.11
N ASN A 312 -6.87 20.45 -6.05
CA ASN A 312 -6.81 20.13 -7.47
C ASN A 312 -5.51 20.67 -8.07
N GLN A 313 -4.87 19.86 -8.90
CA GLN A 313 -3.77 20.35 -9.72
C GLN A 313 -4.31 21.40 -10.71
N SER A 314 -3.76 22.61 -10.66
CA SER A 314 -4.08 23.71 -11.56
C SER A 314 -2.80 24.44 -11.93
N SER A 315 -2.63 24.77 -13.21
CA SER A 315 -1.52 25.60 -13.65
C SER A 315 -1.61 27.07 -13.16
N ALA A 316 -2.77 27.46 -12.67
CA ALA A 316 -3.05 28.85 -12.25
C ALA A 316 -2.68 29.14 -10.79
N THR A 317 -2.57 28.14 -9.94
CA THR A 317 -2.31 28.31 -8.48
C THR A 317 -1.21 27.36 -8.02
N PRO A 318 -0.21 27.85 -7.26
CA PRO A 318 0.76 26.98 -6.61
C PRO A 318 0.06 25.98 -5.69
N LEU A 319 0.58 24.77 -5.63
CA LEU A 319 0.08 23.74 -4.73
C LEU A 319 0.35 24.13 -3.27
N VAL A 320 -0.61 23.83 -2.39
CA VAL A 320 -0.41 23.91 -0.96
C VAL A 320 0.54 22.79 -0.54
N TYR A 321 1.66 23.17 0.08
CA TYR A 321 2.67 22.23 0.54
C TYR A 321 2.08 21.23 1.54
N GLY A 322 2.37 19.94 1.37
CA GLY A 322 1.93 18.90 2.28
C GLY A 322 0.43 18.56 2.23
N GLN A 323 -0.31 19.02 1.21
CA GLN A 323 -1.71 18.67 0.99
C GLN A 323 -1.86 17.74 -0.22
N SER A 324 -2.68 16.70 -0.11
CA SER A 324 -2.92 15.71 -1.16
C SER A 324 -3.46 16.31 -2.46
N ILE A 325 -3.03 15.80 -3.60
CA ILE A 325 -3.59 16.11 -4.94
C ILE A 325 -4.47 14.98 -5.50
N THR A 326 -4.71 13.95 -4.69
CA THR A 326 -5.57 12.80 -5.06
C THR A 326 -6.76 12.70 -4.10
N ASP A 327 -6.85 11.68 -3.25
CA ASP A 327 -7.93 11.63 -2.27
C ASP A 327 -7.57 12.45 -1.02
N ALA A 328 -8.59 13.00 -0.36
CA ALA A 328 -8.39 13.83 0.82
C ALA A 328 -7.85 13.00 2.00
N CYS A 329 -6.88 13.58 2.71
CA CYS A 329 -6.20 12.99 3.85
C CYS A 329 -6.58 13.69 5.15
N ILE A 330 -6.51 13.00 6.28
CA ILE A 330 -6.45 13.66 7.60
C ILE A 330 -5.10 14.35 7.77
N SER A 331 -5.03 15.41 8.60
CA SER A 331 -3.77 16.08 8.91
C SER A 331 -2.90 15.25 9.86
N TRP A 332 -1.62 15.64 9.97
CA TRP A 332 -0.73 15.07 10.97
C TRP A 332 -1.27 15.23 12.40
N THR A 333 -1.81 16.40 12.74
CA THR A 333 -2.37 16.68 14.07
C THR A 333 -3.58 15.82 14.42
N GLN A 334 -4.36 15.40 13.41
CA GLN A 334 -5.46 14.45 13.58
C GLN A 334 -4.96 13.00 13.65
N THR A 335 -3.81 12.70 13.05
CA THR A 335 -3.26 11.34 12.98
C THR A 335 -2.69 10.87 14.32
N VAL A 336 -1.98 11.73 15.04
CA VAL A 336 -1.34 11.36 16.31
C VAL A 336 -2.32 10.80 17.34
N PRO A 337 -3.47 11.44 17.62
CA PRO A 337 -4.47 10.87 18.53
C PRO A 337 -5.00 9.51 18.09
N VAL A 338 -5.20 9.30 16.78
CA VAL A 338 -5.65 8.02 16.24
C VAL A 338 -4.61 6.90 16.50
N LEU A 339 -3.32 7.18 16.29
CA LEU A 339 -2.26 6.23 16.58
C LEU A 339 -2.20 5.88 18.08
N GLN A 340 -2.37 6.88 18.96
CA GLN A 340 -2.39 6.70 20.40
C GLN A 340 -3.59 5.86 20.86
N GLU A 341 -4.77 6.07 20.29
CA GLU A 341 -5.99 5.30 20.55
C GLU A 341 -5.83 3.84 20.14
N LEU A 342 -5.29 3.57 18.94
CA LEU A 342 -4.99 2.22 18.47
C LEU A 342 -3.99 1.50 19.39
N ALA A 343 -2.95 2.18 19.85
CA ALA A 343 -1.99 1.61 20.80
C ALA A 343 -2.64 1.33 22.17
N ALA A 344 -3.51 2.22 22.65
CA ALA A 344 -4.27 2.00 23.88
C ALA A 344 -5.19 0.78 23.76
N ALA A 345 -5.82 0.57 22.59
CA ALA A 345 -6.67 -0.59 22.33
C ALA A 345 -5.88 -1.91 22.40
N VAL A 346 -4.66 -1.96 21.88
CA VAL A 346 -3.78 -3.13 21.99
C VAL A 346 -3.43 -3.41 23.45
N ARG A 347 -3.10 -2.38 24.23
CA ARG A 347 -2.84 -2.52 25.67
C ARG A 347 -4.06 -3.01 26.43
N ALA A 348 -5.25 -2.48 26.12
CA ALA A 348 -6.51 -2.94 26.73
C ALA A 348 -6.79 -4.41 26.42
N ARG A 349 -6.61 -4.83 25.16
CA ARG A 349 -6.73 -6.24 24.75
C ARG A 349 -5.80 -7.15 25.55
N ARG A 350 -4.54 -6.78 25.75
CA ARG A 350 -3.56 -7.54 26.54
C ARG A 350 -3.93 -7.62 28.01
N ALA A 351 -4.54 -6.56 28.56
CA ALA A 351 -4.96 -6.55 29.96
C ALA A 351 -6.21 -7.39 30.23
N ALA A 352 -7.02 -7.66 29.21
CA ALA A 352 -8.26 -8.43 29.32
C ALA A 352 -8.07 -9.93 29.06
N GLY A 353 -6.98 -10.36 28.47
CA GLY A 353 -6.76 -11.74 28.07
C GLY A 353 -5.43 -12.31 28.19
#